data_d133ac407b0afbaebba5a2addb10c0f1
#
_entry.id   d133ac407b0afbaebba5a2addb10c0f1
#
_cell.length_a   1.000
_cell.length_b   1.000
_cell.length_c   1.000
_cell.angle_alpha   90.00
_cell.angle_beta   90.00
_cell.angle_gamma   90.00
#
_symmetry.space_group_name_H-M   'P 1'
#
loop_
_entity.id
_entity.type
_entity.pdbx_description
1 polymer ?
#
loop_
_entity_poly.entity_id
_entity_poly.type
_entity_poly.pdbx_seq_one_letter_code
_entity_poly.pdbx_strand_id
1 'polypeptide(L)'
;MVIALVVIWIMFSIITDGVFFEPRNLSNLVRQTALIAILAIGMVPVIVTGNIDLSVGSVVGFISIIVAYCQYFIFPDFLGGMFPSLEAQTTFLGIQTSMNGVISTALSIVVAVIAGLLVGLWHGTLIAYLKIPAFIVTLGGYLAFRGGVLLVSGGRTISPVENTLVEIGQGYIPKNIGLILAVLVVACVFVSVMWGRNQKFKYGFEKYPVYRDLLKAAAISAIVMFYVLYIANGYEGIQNPVLLMVIILVIFTYITKNTRFGRYIYAYGGNKEATRLSGINTSLIVFKVYI
;
A
#
# COMPACT_ATOMS: atom_id res chain seq x y z
N MET A 1 12.49 -10.76 18.95
CA MET A 1 11.93 -9.56 18.30
C MET A 1 10.75 -8.95 19.05
N VAL A 2 9.67 -9.70 19.39
CA VAL A 2 8.50 -9.15 20.12
C VAL A 2 8.89 -8.54 21.47
N ILE A 3 9.72 -9.22 22.26
CA ILE A 3 10.21 -8.72 23.56
C ILE A 3 10.98 -7.39 23.39
N ALA A 4 11.85 -7.29 22.39
CA ALA A 4 12.59 -6.06 22.12
C ALA A 4 11.64 -4.90 21.74
N LEU A 5 10.61 -5.17 20.93
CA LEU A 5 9.58 -4.19 20.58
C LEU A 5 8.83 -3.68 21.83
N VAL A 6 8.41 -4.60 22.69
CA VAL A 6 7.71 -4.25 23.94
C VAL A 6 8.61 -3.42 24.87
N VAL A 7 9.88 -3.80 25.01
CA VAL A 7 10.86 -3.03 25.81
C VAL A 7 11.03 -1.62 25.27
N ILE A 8 11.16 -1.48 23.94
CA ILE A 8 11.27 -0.16 23.28
C ILE A 8 10.03 0.68 23.55
N TRP A 9 8.83 0.12 23.43
CA TRP A 9 7.58 0.83 23.68
C TRP A 9 7.46 1.29 25.14
N ILE A 10 7.81 0.43 26.10
CA ILE A 10 7.81 0.79 27.51
C ILE A 10 8.84 1.90 27.78
N MET A 11 10.04 1.78 27.23
CA MET A 11 11.09 2.78 27.38
C MET A 11 10.63 4.14 26.85
N PHE A 12 10.08 4.20 25.64
CA PHE A 12 9.57 5.45 25.08
C PHE A 12 8.38 6.00 25.86
N SER A 13 7.50 5.14 26.38
CA SER A 13 6.38 5.59 27.22
C SER A 13 6.87 6.29 28.48
N ILE A 14 7.91 5.75 29.14
CA ILE A 14 8.47 6.35 30.35
C ILE A 14 9.22 7.66 30.01
N ILE A 15 10.05 7.67 28.95
CA ILE A 15 10.83 8.87 28.58
C ILE A 15 9.94 10.03 28.14
N THR A 16 8.78 9.74 27.54
CA THR A 16 7.86 10.76 27.03
C THR A 16 6.70 11.07 27.98
N ASP A 17 6.75 10.64 29.24
CA ASP A 17 5.69 10.83 30.23
C ASP A 17 4.31 10.38 29.71
N GLY A 18 4.26 9.27 28.96
CA GLY A 18 3.04 8.67 28.41
C GLY A 18 2.61 9.21 27.03
N VAL A 19 3.18 10.29 26.53
CA VAL A 19 2.83 10.88 25.21
C VAL A 19 2.99 9.88 24.07
N PHE A 20 3.91 8.92 24.21
CA PHE A 20 4.12 7.86 23.21
C PHE A 20 2.83 7.07 22.91
N PHE A 21 2.00 6.79 23.93
CA PHE A 21 0.72 6.07 23.74
C PHE A 21 -0.48 6.97 23.47
N GLU A 22 -0.31 8.28 23.40
CA GLU A 22 -1.44 9.14 23.01
C GLU A 22 -2.02 8.75 21.64
N PRO A 23 -3.36 8.80 21.48
CA PRO A 23 -4.03 8.44 20.24
C PRO A 23 -3.49 9.16 19.01
N ARG A 24 -3.12 10.43 19.15
CA ARG A 24 -2.51 11.24 18.08
C ARG A 24 -1.17 10.67 17.62
N ASN A 25 -0.30 10.32 18.55
CA ASN A 25 1.02 9.75 18.21
C ASN A 25 0.90 8.37 17.59
N LEU A 26 0.04 7.51 18.16
CA LEU A 26 -0.23 6.19 17.60
C LEU A 26 -0.89 6.29 16.21
N SER A 27 -1.79 7.25 16.00
CA SER A 27 -2.39 7.52 14.70
C SER A 27 -1.31 7.86 13.66
N ASN A 28 -0.39 8.76 13.97
CA ASN A 28 0.72 9.11 13.09
C ASN A 28 1.64 7.91 12.79
N LEU A 29 1.94 7.10 13.79
CA LEU A 29 2.77 5.89 13.64
C LEU A 29 2.10 4.87 12.73
N VAL A 30 0.79 4.64 12.91
CA VAL A 30 0.01 3.73 12.06
C VAL A 30 -0.03 4.24 10.61
N ARG A 31 -0.22 5.55 10.39
CA ARG A 31 -0.20 6.16 9.04
C ARG A 31 1.15 5.95 8.34
N GLN A 32 2.26 6.23 9.02
CA GLN A 32 3.60 6.01 8.47
C GLN A 32 3.85 4.53 8.16
N THR A 33 3.44 3.65 9.07
CA THR A 33 3.55 2.20 8.88
C THR A 33 2.70 1.71 7.71
N ALA A 34 1.50 2.27 7.51
CA ALA A 34 0.63 1.89 6.40
C ALA A 34 1.27 2.17 5.04
N LEU A 35 1.97 3.30 4.88
CA LEU A 35 2.69 3.62 3.64
C LEU A 35 3.79 2.60 3.35
N ILE A 36 4.59 2.26 4.37
CA ILE A 36 5.65 1.25 4.24
C ILE A 36 5.05 -0.13 3.96
N ALA A 37 3.92 -0.47 4.60
CA ALA A 37 3.24 -1.74 4.39
C ALA A 37 2.69 -1.89 2.97
N ILE A 38 2.17 -0.82 2.36
CA ILE A 38 1.73 -0.83 0.95
C ILE A 38 2.89 -1.22 0.03
N LEU A 39 4.06 -0.62 0.22
CA LEU A 39 5.26 -0.95 -0.55
C LEU A 39 5.71 -2.39 -0.30
N ALA A 40 5.70 -2.83 0.96
CA ALA A 40 6.06 -4.20 1.33
C ALA A 40 5.13 -5.23 0.70
N ILE A 41 3.82 -4.97 0.59
CA ILE A 41 2.86 -5.86 -0.09
C ILE A 41 3.25 -6.04 -1.55
N GLY A 42 3.59 -4.96 -2.26
CA GLY A 42 4.07 -5.01 -3.65
C GLY A 42 5.40 -5.76 -3.80
N MET A 43 6.26 -5.71 -2.77
CA MET A 43 7.56 -6.40 -2.79
C MET A 43 7.48 -7.91 -2.53
N VAL A 44 6.39 -8.42 -1.95
CA VAL A 44 6.23 -9.86 -1.67
C VAL A 44 6.44 -10.72 -2.92
N PRO A 45 5.80 -10.47 -4.09
CA PRO A 45 6.03 -11.24 -5.30
C PRO A 45 7.50 -11.23 -5.76
N VAL A 46 8.18 -10.09 -5.65
CA VAL A 46 9.59 -9.93 -6.03
C VAL A 46 10.46 -10.81 -5.15
N ILE A 47 10.28 -10.75 -3.83
CA ILE A 47 11.06 -11.53 -2.86
C ILE A 47 10.78 -13.03 -3.00
N VAL A 48 9.53 -13.43 -3.19
CA VAL A 48 9.15 -14.84 -3.40
C VAL A 48 9.82 -15.43 -4.64
N THR A 49 10.01 -14.64 -5.70
CA THR A 49 10.75 -15.09 -6.89
C THR A 49 12.28 -15.09 -6.71
N GLY A 50 12.79 -14.83 -5.52
CA GLY A 50 14.21 -14.80 -5.22
C GLY A 50 14.97 -13.58 -5.76
N ASN A 51 14.24 -12.53 -6.15
CA ASN A 51 14.82 -11.27 -6.61
C ASN A 51 14.88 -10.25 -5.47
N ILE A 52 15.83 -9.32 -5.57
CA ILE A 52 15.98 -8.20 -4.64
C ILE A 52 15.79 -6.92 -5.44
N ASP A 53 14.88 -6.05 -4.98
CA ASP A 53 14.70 -4.72 -5.54
C ASP A 53 15.08 -3.65 -4.51
N LEU A 54 16.17 -2.95 -4.79
CA LEU A 54 16.68 -1.86 -3.96
C LEU A 54 16.14 -0.49 -4.40
N SER A 55 15.45 -0.41 -5.53
CA SER A 55 15.02 0.85 -6.12
C SER A 55 13.69 1.39 -5.57
N VAL A 56 12.90 0.57 -4.90
CA VAL A 56 11.51 0.88 -4.47
C VAL A 56 11.38 2.26 -3.84
N GLY A 57 12.22 2.59 -2.86
CA GLY A 57 12.14 3.89 -2.19
C GLY A 57 12.46 5.07 -3.11
N SER A 58 13.45 4.93 -4.01
CA SER A 58 13.81 5.98 -4.98
C SER A 58 12.78 6.12 -6.10
N VAL A 59 12.15 5.01 -6.52
CA VAL A 59 11.04 5.01 -7.49
C VAL A 59 9.84 5.76 -6.93
N VAL A 60 9.46 5.49 -5.68
CA VAL A 60 8.38 6.23 -5.01
C VAL A 60 8.69 7.72 -4.94
N GLY A 61 9.91 8.09 -4.53
CA GLY A 61 10.34 9.49 -4.52
C GLY A 61 10.28 10.14 -5.91
N PHE A 62 10.73 9.42 -6.94
CA PHE A 62 10.73 9.91 -8.30
C PHE A 62 9.30 10.09 -8.87
N ILE A 63 8.41 9.14 -8.63
CA ILE A 63 7.00 9.26 -9.04
C ILE A 63 6.33 10.41 -8.28
N SER A 64 6.60 10.53 -6.97
CA SER A 64 6.02 11.60 -6.15
C SER A 64 6.42 12.98 -6.64
N ILE A 65 7.70 13.19 -7.03
CA ILE A 65 8.15 14.48 -7.54
C ILE A 65 7.57 14.79 -8.94
N ILE A 66 7.40 13.79 -9.80
CA ILE A 66 6.73 13.96 -11.10
C ILE A 66 5.28 14.39 -10.88
N VAL A 67 4.55 13.73 -9.98
CA VAL A 67 3.17 14.09 -9.65
C VAL A 67 3.09 15.52 -9.10
N ALA A 68 3.95 15.86 -8.15
CA ALA A 68 3.99 17.22 -7.59
C ALA A 68 4.31 18.27 -8.67
N TYR A 69 5.24 17.98 -9.57
CA TYR A 69 5.58 18.85 -10.69
C TYR A 69 4.39 19.06 -11.64
N CYS A 70 3.70 17.99 -11.99
CA CYS A 70 2.51 18.06 -12.82
C CYS A 70 1.40 18.89 -12.17
N GLN A 71 1.15 18.69 -10.88
CA GLN A 71 0.12 19.43 -10.15
C GLN A 71 0.46 20.91 -9.99
N TYR A 72 1.72 21.24 -9.79
CA TYR A 72 2.12 22.61 -9.53
C TYR A 72 2.32 23.44 -10.81
N PHE A 73 2.89 22.85 -11.87
CA PHE A 73 3.29 23.58 -13.07
C PHE A 73 2.46 23.29 -14.32
N ILE A 74 1.89 22.06 -14.45
CA ILE A 74 1.26 21.65 -15.71
C ILE A 74 -0.26 21.72 -15.63
N PHE A 75 -0.84 21.13 -14.61
CA PHE A 75 -2.30 20.99 -14.55
C PHE A 75 -3.05 22.30 -14.31
N PRO A 76 -2.57 23.27 -13.51
CA PRO A 76 -3.26 24.54 -13.35
C PRO A 76 -3.43 25.29 -14.67
N ASP A 77 -2.35 25.42 -15.45
CA ASP A 77 -2.41 26.09 -16.75
C ASP A 77 -3.27 25.33 -17.76
N PHE A 78 -3.11 24.00 -17.82
CA PHE A 78 -3.86 23.13 -18.73
C PHE A 78 -5.36 23.15 -18.44
N LEU A 79 -5.74 22.93 -17.18
CA LEU A 79 -7.15 22.84 -16.77
C LEU A 79 -7.81 24.22 -16.71
N GLY A 80 -7.13 25.25 -16.21
CA GLY A 80 -7.64 26.61 -16.19
C GLY A 80 -7.89 27.17 -17.58
N GLY A 81 -7.00 26.89 -18.53
CA GLY A 81 -7.20 27.24 -19.95
C GLY A 81 -8.33 26.46 -20.63
N MET A 82 -8.53 25.18 -20.27
CA MET A 82 -9.55 24.31 -20.88
C MET A 82 -10.93 24.45 -20.22
N PHE A 83 -10.98 24.62 -18.91
CA PHE A 83 -12.21 24.61 -18.11
C PHE A 83 -12.23 25.76 -17.08
N PRO A 84 -12.19 27.02 -17.47
CA PRO A 84 -12.12 28.16 -16.53
C PRO A 84 -13.36 28.24 -15.60
N SER A 85 -14.53 27.78 -16.05
CA SER A 85 -15.74 27.73 -15.23
C SER A 85 -15.69 26.75 -14.05
N LEU A 86 -14.76 25.80 -14.06
CA LEU A 86 -14.60 24.78 -13.01
C LEU A 86 -13.57 25.16 -11.94
N GLU A 87 -13.00 26.38 -12.01
CA GLU A 87 -12.07 26.90 -10.98
C GLU A 87 -12.77 27.35 -9.70
N ALA A 88 -14.10 27.57 -9.75
CA ALA A 88 -14.86 27.99 -8.58
C ALA A 88 -14.70 26.96 -7.45
N GLN A 89 -14.30 27.46 -6.27
CA GLN A 89 -14.16 26.61 -5.10
C GLN A 89 -15.52 26.08 -4.64
N THR A 90 -15.58 24.78 -4.47
CA THR A 90 -16.76 24.04 -3.97
C THR A 90 -16.32 23.12 -2.83
N THR A 91 -17.29 22.66 -2.04
CA THR A 91 -17.02 21.63 -1.05
C THR A 91 -17.38 20.28 -1.64
N PHE A 92 -16.38 19.48 -1.97
CA PHE A 92 -16.57 18.10 -2.47
C PHE A 92 -16.17 17.11 -1.38
N LEU A 93 -17.12 16.29 -0.92
CA LEU A 93 -16.93 15.34 0.19
C LEU A 93 -16.34 15.96 1.48
N GLY A 94 -16.68 17.23 1.75
CA GLY A 94 -16.17 17.97 2.93
C GLY A 94 -14.80 18.63 2.72
N ILE A 95 -14.20 18.51 1.54
CA ILE A 95 -12.90 19.07 1.18
C ILE A 95 -13.13 20.34 0.35
N GLN A 96 -12.49 21.44 0.73
CA GLN A 96 -12.50 22.67 -0.08
C GLN A 96 -11.54 22.49 -1.27
N THR A 97 -12.13 22.35 -2.44
CA THR A 97 -11.39 22.20 -3.71
C THR A 97 -12.22 22.75 -4.85
N SER A 98 -11.60 22.91 -6.01
CA SER A 98 -12.31 23.16 -7.27
C SER A 98 -12.55 21.84 -8.01
N MET A 99 -13.46 21.83 -8.98
CA MET A 99 -13.62 20.66 -9.87
C MET A 99 -12.31 20.42 -10.65
N ASN A 100 -11.59 21.47 -11.03
CA ASN A 100 -10.26 21.37 -11.63
C ASN A 100 -9.27 20.68 -10.70
N GLY A 101 -9.33 20.92 -9.38
CA GLY A 101 -8.51 20.23 -8.38
C GLY A 101 -8.81 18.74 -8.29
N VAL A 102 -10.09 18.34 -8.36
CA VAL A 102 -10.48 16.92 -8.41
C VAL A 102 -9.95 16.25 -9.69
N ILE A 103 -10.10 16.91 -10.85
CA ILE A 103 -9.58 16.40 -12.11
C ILE A 103 -8.05 16.32 -12.09
N SER A 104 -7.37 17.34 -11.56
CA SER A 104 -5.92 17.36 -11.35
C SER A 104 -5.46 16.16 -10.51
N THR A 105 -6.15 15.86 -9.42
CA THR A 105 -5.85 14.69 -8.57
C THR A 105 -6.05 13.37 -9.33
N ALA A 106 -7.13 13.22 -10.09
CA ALA A 106 -7.36 12.04 -10.90
C ALA A 106 -6.27 11.85 -11.97
N LEU A 107 -5.90 12.91 -12.67
CA LEU A 107 -4.79 12.90 -13.63
C LEU A 107 -3.45 12.56 -12.96
N SER A 108 -3.21 13.05 -11.75
CA SER A 108 -2.02 12.73 -10.96
C SER A 108 -1.90 11.24 -10.66
N ILE A 109 -3.01 10.60 -10.30
CA ILE A 109 -3.05 9.15 -10.06
C ILE A 109 -2.72 8.40 -11.37
N VAL A 110 -3.29 8.83 -12.49
CA VAL A 110 -3.00 8.23 -13.80
C VAL A 110 -1.52 8.39 -14.16
N VAL A 111 -0.95 9.58 -13.98
CA VAL A 111 0.49 9.84 -14.20
C VAL A 111 1.35 8.96 -13.30
N ALA A 112 1.01 8.83 -12.02
CA ALA A 112 1.73 7.96 -11.09
C ALA A 112 1.71 6.49 -11.52
N VAL A 113 0.54 5.98 -11.94
CA VAL A 113 0.39 4.60 -12.42
C VAL A 113 1.19 4.39 -13.71
N ILE A 114 1.10 5.29 -14.68
CA ILE A 114 1.86 5.19 -15.94
C ILE A 114 3.37 5.23 -15.66
N ALA A 115 3.84 6.15 -14.83
CA ALA A 115 5.25 6.24 -14.46
C ALA A 115 5.74 4.96 -13.77
N GLY A 116 4.95 4.41 -12.82
CA GLY A 116 5.24 3.14 -12.17
C GLY A 116 5.31 1.98 -13.15
N LEU A 117 4.34 1.87 -14.07
CA LEU A 117 4.34 0.85 -15.12
C LEU A 117 5.56 0.95 -16.04
N LEU A 118 5.97 2.16 -16.45
CA LEU A 118 7.14 2.37 -17.28
C LEU A 118 8.43 1.91 -16.56
N VAL A 119 8.56 2.23 -15.28
CA VAL A 119 9.69 1.75 -14.46
C VAL A 119 9.66 0.24 -14.34
N GLY A 120 8.49 -0.35 -14.06
CA GLY A 120 8.30 -1.80 -13.96
C GLY A 120 8.62 -2.51 -15.27
N LEU A 121 8.16 -1.98 -16.41
CA LEU A 121 8.48 -2.48 -17.75
C LEU A 121 9.98 -2.43 -18.01
N TRP A 122 10.66 -1.35 -17.65
CA TRP A 122 12.10 -1.21 -17.81
C TRP A 122 12.87 -2.23 -16.96
N HIS A 123 12.62 -2.27 -15.65
CA HIS A 123 13.26 -3.25 -14.75
C HIS A 123 12.93 -4.69 -15.17
N GLY A 124 11.65 -4.97 -15.41
CA GLY A 124 11.19 -6.29 -15.80
C GLY A 124 11.84 -6.79 -17.09
N THR A 125 12.02 -5.92 -18.09
CA THR A 125 12.69 -6.27 -19.36
C THR A 125 14.16 -6.61 -19.14
N LEU A 126 14.89 -5.77 -18.40
CA LEU A 126 16.32 -5.99 -18.13
C LEU A 126 16.56 -7.28 -17.35
N ILE A 127 15.71 -7.56 -16.36
CA ILE A 127 15.90 -8.72 -15.47
C ILE A 127 15.39 -10.01 -16.11
N ALA A 128 14.19 -9.98 -16.70
CA ALA A 128 13.54 -11.20 -17.18
C ALA A 128 14.04 -11.66 -18.54
N TYR A 129 14.31 -10.73 -19.47
CA TYR A 129 14.69 -11.06 -20.85
C TYR A 129 16.17 -10.90 -21.10
N LEU A 130 16.82 -9.83 -20.64
CA LEU A 130 18.26 -9.65 -20.75
C LEU A 130 19.03 -10.41 -19.67
N LYS A 131 18.32 -11.00 -18.68
CA LYS A 131 18.88 -11.82 -17.60
C LYS A 131 19.98 -11.13 -16.78
N ILE A 132 19.91 -9.80 -16.70
CA ILE A 132 20.80 -9.04 -15.83
C ILE A 132 20.37 -9.31 -14.38
N PRO A 133 21.29 -9.57 -13.45
CA PRO A 133 20.93 -9.79 -12.04
C PRO A 133 20.10 -8.64 -11.48
N ALA A 134 18.99 -8.96 -10.82
CA ALA A 134 18.02 -7.98 -10.30
C ALA A 134 18.68 -6.93 -9.39
N PHE A 135 19.60 -7.37 -8.53
CA PHE A 135 20.38 -6.49 -7.67
C PHE A 135 21.11 -5.38 -8.44
N ILE A 136 21.75 -5.70 -9.57
CA ILE A 136 22.51 -4.72 -10.38
C ILE A 136 21.55 -3.73 -11.04
N VAL A 137 20.45 -4.22 -11.64
CA VAL A 137 19.45 -3.37 -12.31
C VAL A 137 18.82 -2.41 -11.32
N THR A 138 18.38 -2.93 -10.18
CA THR A 138 17.67 -2.12 -9.19
C THR A 138 18.58 -1.19 -8.39
N LEU A 139 19.86 -1.55 -8.20
CA LEU A 139 20.84 -0.61 -7.63
C LEU A 139 21.13 0.55 -8.59
N GLY A 140 21.27 0.26 -9.88
CA GLY A 140 21.37 1.29 -10.94
C GLY A 140 20.14 2.17 -10.98
N GLY A 141 18.93 1.56 -10.90
CA GLY A 141 17.64 2.25 -10.78
C GLY A 141 17.55 3.14 -9.54
N TYR A 142 18.01 2.64 -8.40
CA TYR A 142 18.06 3.43 -7.16
C TYR A 142 18.82 4.75 -7.35
N LEU A 143 20.00 4.69 -7.95
CA LEU A 143 20.82 5.89 -8.18
C LEU A 143 20.20 6.80 -9.24
N ALA A 144 19.71 6.22 -10.35
CA ALA A 144 19.09 6.97 -11.44
C ALA A 144 17.84 7.73 -11.00
N PHE A 145 16.92 7.06 -10.30
CA PHE A 145 15.68 7.70 -9.81
C PHE A 145 15.95 8.70 -8.69
N ARG A 146 16.91 8.44 -7.81
CA ARG A 146 17.33 9.41 -6.80
C ARG A 146 17.94 10.68 -7.43
N GLY A 147 18.75 10.51 -8.46
CA GLY A 147 19.25 11.64 -9.27
C GLY A 147 18.12 12.35 -10.00
N GLY A 148 17.16 11.59 -10.56
CA GLY A 148 15.97 12.13 -11.22
C GLY A 148 15.10 13.00 -10.32
N VAL A 149 14.94 12.64 -9.05
CA VAL A 149 14.27 13.51 -8.06
C VAL A 149 14.92 14.87 -7.99
N LEU A 150 16.25 14.91 -7.86
CA LEU A 150 17.00 16.17 -7.77
C LEU A 150 16.94 16.99 -9.07
N LEU A 151 16.99 16.32 -10.24
CA LEU A 151 16.88 16.99 -11.53
C LEU A 151 15.51 17.66 -11.73
N VAL A 152 14.42 16.95 -11.42
CA VAL A 152 13.06 17.47 -11.60
C VAL A 152 12.75 18.56 -10.58
N SER A 153 13.15 18.40 -9.32
CA SER A 153 12.86 19.36 -8.25
C SER A 153 13.82 20.54 -8.22
N GLY A 154 15.00 20.45 -8.88
CA GLY A 154 16.09 21.41 -8.68
C GLY A 154 16.57 21.47 -7.24
N GLY A 155 16.39 20.38 -6.47
CA GLY A 155 16.71 20.29 -5.04
C GLY A 155 15.74 21.07 -4.13
N ARG A 156 14.59 21.51 -4.64
CA ARG A 156 13.58 22.29 -3.90
C ARG A 156 12.35 21.45 -3.61
N THR A 157 11.63 21.81 -2.55
CA THR A 157 10.29 21.27 -2.29
C THR A 157 9.28 21.87 -3.24
N ILE A 158 8.47 21.04 -3.89
CA ILE A 158 7.35 21.48 -4.73
C ILE A 158 6.08 21.43 -3.87
N SER A 159 5.52 22.58 -3.57
CA SER A 159 4.33 22.77 -2.73
C SER A 159 3.69 24.12 -3.04
N PRO A 160 2.36 24.29 -2.86
CA PRO A 160 1.38 23.31 -2.42
C PRO A 160 0.97 22.30 -3.51
N VAL A 161 0.41 21.17 -3.11
CA VAL A 161 -0.31 20.24 -3.96
C VAL A 161 -1.81 20.29 -3.65
N GLU A 162 -2.65 19.77 -4.54
CA GLU A 162 -4.10 19.84 -4.41
C GLU A 162 -4.62 19.17 -3.12
N ASN A 163 -5.60 19.81 -2.48
CA ASN A 163 -6.18 19.36 -1.23
C ASN A 163 -6.76 17.94 -1.32
N THR A 164 -7.38 17.59 -2.44
CA THR A 164 -7.92 16.24 -2.68
C THR A 164 -6.84 15.18 -2.68
N LEU A 165 -5.64 15.46 -3.19
CA LEU A 165 -4.50 14.55 -3.13
C LEU A 165 -3.95 14.43 -1.70
N VAL A 166 -3.88 15.55 -0.99
CA VAL A 166 -3.47 15.59 0.43
C VAL A 166 -4.42 14.74 1.27
N GLU A 167 -5.73 14.82 1.06
CA GLU A 167 -6.72 14.02 1.76
C GLU A 167 -6.58 12.51 1.52
N ILE A 168 -6.18 12.08 0.32
CA ILE A 168 -5.89 10.66 0.06
C ILE A 168 -4.72 10.17 0.92
N GLY A 169 -3.68 10.98 1.07
CA GLY A 169 -2.45 10.62 1.78
C GLY A 169 -2.45 10.92 3.27
N GLN A 170 -3.25 11.89 3.73
CA GLN A 170 -3.21 12.40 5.11
C GLN A 170 -4.59 12.53 5.76
N GLY A 171 -5.67 12.42 5.00
CA GLY A 171 -7.03 12.59 5.49
C GLY A 171 -7.52 11.43 6.36
N TYR A 172 -8.70 11.65 6.92
CA TYR A 172 -9.33 10.75 7.87
C TYR A 172 -10.79 10.47 7.50
N ILE A 173 -11.19 9.23 7.68
CA ILE A 173 -12.60 8.84 7.61
C ILE A 173 -13.28 9.25 8.91
N PRO A 174 -14.43 9.95 8.86
CA PRO A 174 -15.16 10.36 10.05
C PRO A 174 -15.43 9.19 11.01
N LYS A 175 -15.36 9.46 12.31
CA LYS A 175 -15.48 8.46 13.40
C LYS A 175 -16.72 7.56 13.27
N ASN A 176 -17.88 8.14 12.90
CA ASN A 176 -19.12 7.40 12.73
C ASN A 176 -19.04 6.36 11.61
N ILE A 177 -18.46 6.74 10.46
CA ILE A 177 -18.27 5.83 9.33
C ILE A 177 -17.19 4.79 9.69
N GLY A 178 -16.13 5.21 10.39
CA GLY A 178 -15.09 4.33 10.89
C GLY A 178 -15.62 3.22 11.79
N LEU A 179 -16.56 3.54 12.69
CA LEU A 179 -17.18 2.54 13.56
C LEU A 179 -18.02 1.53 12.77
N ILE A 180 -18.81 2.00 11.80
CA ILE A 180 -19.59 1.12 10.92
C ILE A 180 -18.66 0.18 10.15
N LEU A 181 -17.58 0.69 9.57
CA LEU A 181 -16.58 -0.11 8.87
C LEU A 181 -15.93 -1.15 9.80
N ALA A 182 -15.61 -0.78 11.05
CA ALA A 182 -15.06 -1.73 12.02
C ALA A 182 -16.04 -2.88 12.32
N VAL A 183 -17.31 -2.59 12.53
CA VAL A 183 -18.33 -3.62 12.77
C VAL A 183 -18.46 -4.54 11.55
N LEU A 184 -18.45 -3.99 10.32
CA LEU A 184 -18.47 -4.78 9.10
C LEU A 184 -17.23 -5.67 8.97
N VAL A 185 -16.03 -5.15 9.25
CA VAL A 185 -14.79 -5.94 9.23
C VAL A 185 -14.84 -7.07 10.27
N VAL A 186 -15.29 -6.79 11.49
CA VAL A 186 -15.45 -7.81 12.53
C VAL A 186 -16.45 -8.90 12.08
N ALA A 187 -17.59 -8.51 11.53
CA ALA A 187 -18.56 -9.47 10.98
C ALA A 187 -17.94 -10.32 9.85
N CYS A 188 -17.22 -9.71 8.93
CA CYS A 188 -16.50 -10.41 7.85
C CYS A 188 -15.44 -11.39 8.40
N VAL A 189 -14.72 -11.03 9.47
CA VAL A 189 -13.76 -11.91 10.13
C VAL A 189 -14.46 -13.16 10.68
N PHE A 190 -15.55 -12.99 11.42
CA PHE A 190 -16.32 -14.14 11.94
C PHE A 190 -16.86 -15.01 10.82
N VAL A 191 -17.47 -14.42 9.79
CA VAL A 191 -18.00 -15.16 8.63
C VAL A 191 -16.88 -15.92 7.91
N SER A 192 -15.73 -15.30 7.67
CA SER A 192 -14.61 -15.92 6.96
C SER A 192 -14.00 -17.09 7.75
N VAL A 193 -13.89 -16.95 9.06
CA VAL A 193 -13.39 -18.02 9.94
C VAL A 193 -14.36 -19.19 9.98
N MET A 194 -15.67 -18.92 10.12
CA MET A 194 -16.70 -19.97 10.12
C MET A 194 -16.81 -20.66 8.75
N TRP A 195 -16.75 -19.88 7.67
CA TRP A 195 -16.77 -20.45 6.31
C TRP A 195 -15.54 -21.33 6.05
N GLY A 196 -14.35 -20.85 6.42
CA GLY A 196 -13.12 -21.65 6.33
C GLY A 196 -13.19 -22.95 7.13
N ARG A 197 -13.82 -22.93 8.32
CA ARG A 197 -14.11 -24.12 9.13
C ARG A 197 -15.02 -25.08 8.38
N ASN A 198 -16.14 -24.61 7.83
CA ASN A 198 -17.10 -25.45 7.11
C ASN A 198 -16.48 -26.07 5.86
N GLN A 199 -15.62 -25.36 5.14
CA GLN A 199 -14.88 -25.89 4.01
C GLN A 199 -13.93 -27.04 4.43
N LYS A 200 -13.18 -26.89 5.52
CA LYS A 200 -12.31 -27.95 6.03
C LYS A 200 -13.09 -29.23 6.35
N PHE A 201 -14.29 -29.10 6.95
CA PHE A 201 -15.15 -30.26 7.20
C PHE A 201 -15.65 -30.94 5.92
N LYS A 202 -15.99 -30.13 4.89
CA LYS A 202 -16.42 -30.66 3.60
C LYS A 202 -15.34 -31.50 2.91
N TYR A 203 -14.05 -31.15 3.14
CA TYR A 203 -12.90 -31.87 2.57
C TYR A 203 -12.32 -32.97 3.51
N GLY A 204 -13.02 -33.34 4.59
CA GLY A 204 -12.64 -34.45 5.45
C GLY A 204 -11.48 -34.19 6.43
N PHE A 205 -11.13 -32.93 6.67
CA PHE A 205 -10.13 -32.60 7.68
C PHE A 205 -10.65 -32.82 9.10
N GLU A 206 -9.73 -33.11 10.04
CA GLU A 206 -10.07 -33.32 11.45
C GLU A 206 -10.85 -32.14 12.06
N LYS A 207 -11.84 -32.46 12.89
CA LYS A 207 -12.68 -31.52 13.59
C LYS A 207 -11.96 -30.96 14.83
N TYR A 208 -11.30 -29.84 14.69
CA TYR A 208 -10.83 -29.10 15.87
C TYR A 208 -12.01 -28.48 16.65
N PRO A 209 -11.87 -28.30 17.99
CA PRO A 209 -12.89 -27.65 18.81
C PRO A 209 -13.23 -26.25 18.32
N VAL A 210 -14.51 -25.88 18.31
CA VAL A 210 -15.03 -24.58 17.81
C VAL A 210 -14.36 -23.39 18.50
N TYR A 211 -14.05 -23.54 19.79
CA TYR A 211 -13.47 -22.45 20.58
C TYR A 211 -12.13 -21.94 20.01
N ARG A 212 -11.32 -22.80 19.34
CA ARG A 212 -10.06 -22.36 18.71
C ARG A 212 -10.30 -21.39 17.56
N ASP A 213 -11.32 -21.63 16.76
CA ASP A 213 -11.66 -20.77 15.64
C ASP A 213 -12.32 -19.48 16.15
N LEU A 214 -13.15 -19.57 17.18
CA LEU A 214 -13.73 -18.41 17.87
C LEU A 214 -12.66 -17.55 18.55
N LEU A 215 -11.68 -18.14 19.23
CA LEU A 215 -10.57 -17.40 19.84
C LEU A 215 -9.75 -16.65 18.78
N LYS A 216 -9.50 -17.25 17.62
CA LYS A 216 -8.81 -16.56 16.50
C LYS A 216 -9.62 -15.37 15.99
N ALA A 217 -10.92 -15.58 15.76
CA ALA A 217 -11.80 -14.52 15.33
C ALA A 217 -11.88 -13.40 16.38
N ALA A 218 -12.02 -13.76 17.67
CA ALA A 218 -12.06 -12.80 18.77
C ALA A 218 -10.75 -12.01 18.91
N ALA A 219 -9.59 -12.67 18.78
CA ALA A 219 -8.29 -11.99 18.85
C ALA A 219 -8.10 -10.97 17.72
N ILE A 220 -8.44 -11.35 16.49
CA ILE A 220 -8.38 -10.42 15.33
C ILE A 220 -9.36 -9.27 15.53
N SER A 221 -10.59 -9.58 15.96
CA SER A 221 -11.61 -8.56 16.21
C SER A 221 -11.22 -7.61 17.34
N ALA A 222 -10.56 -8.11 18.40
CA ALA A 222 -10.05 -7.29 19.48
C ALA A 222 -9.00 -6.28 19.01
N ILE A 223 -8.10 -6.69 18.13
CA ILE A 223 -7.09 -5.80 17.52
C ILE A 223 -7.77 -4.72 16.68
N VAL A 224 -8.75 -5.09 15.83
CA VAL A 224 -9.50 -4.13 15.00
C VAL A 224 -10.26 -3.14 15.87
N MET A 225 -10.96 -3.63 16.90
CA MET A 225 -11.73 -2.78 17.82
C MET A 225 -10.82 -1.89 18.67
N PHE A 226 -9.68 -2.40 19.15
CA PHE A 226 -8.69 -1.57 19.85
C PHE A 226 -8.20 -0.43 18.95
N TYR A 227 -7.83 -0.73 17.70
CA TYR A 227 -7.42 0.30 16.75
C TYR A 227 -8.51 1.36 16.55
N VAL A 228 -9.74 0.95 16.30
CA VAL A 228 -10.82 1.89 15.99
C VAL A 228 -11.26 2.67 17.23
N LEU A 229 -11.46 2.02 18.37
CA LEU A 229 -11.98 2.67 19.58
C LEU A 229 -10.92 3.53 20.28
N TYR A 230 -9.67 3.08 20.31
CA TYR A 230 -8.63 3.80 21.04
C TYR A 230 -7.86 4.77 20.11
N ILE A 231 -7.38 4.31 18.96
CA ILE A 231 -6.52 5.11 18.09
C ILE A 231 -7.36 6.04 17.20
N ALA A 232 -8.29 5.47 16.42
CA ALA A 232 -9.05 6.25 15.47
C ALA A 232 -10.04 7.20 16.14
N ASN A 233 -10.87 6.72 17.08
CA ASN A 233 -11.82 7.57 17.80
C ASN A 233 -11.15 8.54 18.79
N GLY A 234 -9.96 8.18 19.29
CA GLY A 234 -9.19 9.05 20.18
C GLY A 234 -8.57 10.26 19.49
N TYR A 235 -8.49 10.23 18.14
CA TYR A 235 -7.97 11.36 17.36
C TYR A 235 -9.01 11.81 16.31
N GLU A 236 -8.74 11.73 15.01
CA GLU A 236 -9.62 12.28 13.97
C GLU A 236 -10.44 11.24 13.20
N GLY A 237 -10.14 9.97 13.38
CA GLY A 237 -10.82 8.86 12.71
C GLY A 237 -9.83 7.87 12.09
N ILE A 238 -10.34 7.03 11.17
CA ILE A 238 -9.50 6.07 10.44
C ILE A 238 -8.74 6.81 9.33
N GLN A 239 -7.41 6.67 9.31
CA GLN A 239 -6.59 7.28 8.27
C GLN A 239 -6.87 6.65 6.90
N ASN A 240 -6.99 7.47 5.86
CA ASN A 240 -7.18 7.03 4.47
C ASN A 240 -6.08 6.05 3.99
N PRO A 241 -4.78 6.26 4.28
CA PRO A 241 -3.73 5.30 3.91
C PRO A 241 -3.91 3.91 4.53
N VAL A 242 -4.51 3.82 5.73
CA VAL A 242 -4.76 2.51 6.37
C VAL A 242 -5.86 1.75 5.63
N LEU A 243 -6.93 2.45 5.22
CA LEU A 243 -7.97 1.84 4.39
C LEU A 243 -7.39 1.37 3.05
N LEU A 244 -6.60 2.23 2.40
CA LEU A 244 -5.93 1.89 1.14
C LEU A 244 -5.02 0.66 1.31
N MET A 245 -4.23 0.60 2.38
CA MET A 245 -3.39 -0.55 2.72
C MET A 245 -4.21 -1.83 2.85
N VAL A 246 -5.34 -1.80 3.55
CA VAL A 246 -6.21 -2.97 3.72
C VAL A 246 -6.79 -3.42 2.38
N ILE A 247 -7.25 -2.50 1.54
CA ILE A 247 -7.78 -2.82 0.19
C ILE A 247 -6.69 -3.49 -0.65
N ILE A 248 -5.50 -2.92 -0.70
CA ILE A 248 -4.36 -3.46 -1.45
C ILE A 248 -3.96 -4.84 -0.90
N LEU A 249 -3.91 -5.01 0.43
CA LEU A 249 -3.62 -6.29 1.08
C LEU A 249 -4.62 -7.38 0.68
N VAL A 250 -5.91 -7.07 0.65
CA VAL A 250 -6.96 -8.01 0.24
C VAL A 250 -6.79 -8.40 -1.23
N ILE A 251 -6.59 -7.42 -2.12
CA ILE A 251 -6.40 -7.65 -3.55
C ILE A 251 -5.16 -8.53 -3.79
N PHE A 252 -4.00 -8.19 -3.21
CA PHE A 252 -2.77 -8.96 -3.39
C PHE A 252 -2.85 -10.35 -2.76
N THR A 253 -3.52 -10.48 -1.61
CA THR A 253 -3.78 -11.79 -1.00
C THR A 253 -4.64 -12.65 -1.92
N TYR A 254 -5.67 -12.08 -2.55
CA TYR A 254 -6.49 -12.80 -3.51
C TYR A 254 -5.68 -13.20 -4.75
N ILE A 255 -4.89 -12.28 -5.32
CA ILE A 255 -4.04 -12.56 -6.48
C ILE A 255 -3.05 -13.69 -6.17
N THR A 256 -2.35 -13.61 -5.03
CA THR A 256 -1.30 -14.59 -4.69
C THR A 256 -1.85 -15.96 -4.33
N LYS A 257 -3.01 -16.04 -3.66
CA LYS A 257 -3.57 -17.34 -3.20
C LYS A 257 -4.51 -17.99 -4.20
N ASN A 258 -5.27 -17.21 -4.96
CA ASN A 258 -6.41 -17.73 -5.75
C ASN A 258 -6.19 -17.70 -7.25
N THR A 259 -5.16 -17.01 -7.78
CA THR A 259 -4.94 -16.91 -9.22
C THR A 259 -3.85 -17.88 -9.72
N ARG A 260 -3.85 -18.12 -11.04
CA ARG A 260 -2.76 -18.87 -11.70
C ARG A 260 -1.43 -18.16 -11.55
N PHE A 261 -1.42 -16.83 -11.61
CA PHE A 261 -0.22 -16.01 -11.46
C PHE A 261 0.43 -16.21 -10.09
N GLY A 262 -0.34 -16.15 -9.01
CA GLY A 262 0.18 -16.39 -7.66
C GLY A 262 0.78 -17.80 -7.52
N ARG A 263 0.09 -18.85 -8.02
CA ARG A 263 0.64 -20.22 -8.01
C ARG A 263 1.97 -20.32 -8.76
N TYR A 264 2.11 -19.62 -9.89
CA TYR A 264 3.35 -19.63 -10.66
C TYR A 264 4.49 -18.90 -9.96
N ILE A 265 4.21 -17.80 -9.25
CA ILE A 265 5.19 -17.10 -8.42
C ILE A 265 5.76 -18.03 -7.36
N TYR A 266 4.90 -18.73 -6.60
CA TYR A 266 5.34 -19.66 -5.57
C TYR A 266 6.04 -20.90 -6.14
N ALA A 267 5.59 -21.44 -7.26
CA ALA A 267 6.26 -22.56 -7.94
C ALA A 267 7.67 -22.15 -8.38
N TYR A 268 7.79 -20.96 -8.99
CA TYR A 268 9.09 -20.42 -9.44
C TYR A 268 10.04 -20.18 -8.27
N GLY A 269 9.54 -19.58 -7.19
CA GLY A 269 10.34 -19.34 -5.98
C GLY A 269 10.77 -20.63 -5.27
N GLY A 270 9.94 -21.67 -5.32
CA GLY A 270 10.27 -22.97 -4.75
C GLY A 270 11.32 -23.74 -5.56
N ASN A 271 11.13 -23.85 -6.86
CA ASN A 271 12.10 -24.49 -7.75
C ASN A 271 11.95 -23.95 -9.20
N LYS A 272 12.84 -23.06 -9.57
CA LYS A 272 12.86 -22.42 -10.89
C LYS A 272 12.99 -23.42 -12.03
N GLU A 273 13.86 -24.42 -11.87
CA GLU A 273 14.15 -25.40 -12.92
C GLU A 273 12.96 -26.35 -13.12
N ALA A 274 12.40 -26.87 -12.04
CA ALA A 274 11.19 -27.69 -12.11
C ALA A 274 10.01 -26.94 -12.74
N THR A 275 9.86 -25.66 -12.42
CA THR A 275 8.83 -24.78 -13.01
C THR A 275 9.04 -24.62 -14.52
N ARG A 276 10.30 -24.45 -14.96
CA ARG A 276 10.65 -24.35 -16.39
C ARG A 276 10.37 -25.66 -17.13
N LEU A 277 10.76 -26.77 -16.54
CA LEU A 277 10.53 -28.12 -17.12
C LEU A 277 9.04 -28.48 -17.20
N SER A 278 8.21 -27.88 -16.35
CA SER A 278 6.74 -28.01 -16.40
C SER A 278 6.10 -27.17 -17.52
N GLY A 279 6.89 -26.54 -18.42
CA GLY A 279 6.41 -25.75 -19.55
C GLY A 279 5.96 -24.33 -19.21
N ILE A 280 6.22 -23.87 -17.98
CA ILE A 280 5.84 -22.52 -17.54
C ILE A 280 6.92 -21.52 -17.98
N ASN A 281 6.51 -20.43 -18.63
CA ASN A 281 7.44 -19.38 -19.06
C ASN A 281 7.94 -18.57 -17.85
N THR A 282 9.12 -18.93 -17.35
CA THR A 282 9.74 -18.33 -16.17
C THR A 282 10.13 -16.87 -16.39
N SER A 283 10.54 -16.47 -17.60
CA SER A 283 10.85 -15.07 -17.90
C SER A 283 9.61 -14.20 -17.84
N LEU A 284 8.45 -14.68 -18.33
CA LEU A 284 7.19 -13.95 -18.24
C LEU A 284 6.71 -13.79 -16.79
N ILE A 285 6.97 -14.76 -15.90
CA ILE A 285 6.65 -14.64 -14.48
C ILE A 285 7.46 -13.49 -13.88
N VAL A 286 8.78 -13.50 -14.04
CA VAL A 286 9.67 -12.46 -13.50
C VAL A 286 9.30 -11.09 -14.08
N PHE A 287 9.04 -10.99 -15.36
CA PHE A 287 8.61 -9.76 -16.01
C PHE A 287 7.34 -9.18 -15.37
N LYS A 288 6.30 -10.01 -15.21
CA LYS A 288 5.02 -9.59 -14.58
C LYS A 288 5.12 -9.23 -13.12
N VAL A 289 6.12 -9.73 -12.41
CA VAL A 289 6.35 -9.43 -10.99
C VAL A 289 6.88 -8.02 -10.81
N TYR A 290 7.60 -7.47 -11.81
CA TYR A 290 8.12 -6.09 -11.78
C TYR A 290 7.12 -5.03 -12.30
N ILE A 291 6.05 -5.46 -12.97
CA ILE A 291 4.96 -4.60 -13.44
C ILE A 291 3.84 -4.52 -12.41
#